data_22e167ce98d3b79d5ccc025ea327c617
#
_entry.id   22e167ce98d3b79d5ccc025ea327c617
#
_cell.length_a   1.000
_cell.length_b   1.000
_cell.length_c   1.000
_cell.angle_alpha   90.00
_cell.angle_beta   90.00
_cell.angle_gamma   90.00
#
_symmetry.space_group_name_H-M   'P 1'
#
loop_
_entity.id
_entity.type
_entity.pdbx_description
1 polymer ?
#
loop_
_entity_poly.entity_id
_entity_poly.type
_entity_poly.pdbx_seq_one_letter_code
_entity_poly.pdbx_strand_id
1 'polypeptide(L)'
;MRKELLVFIFTLCSVLVSAQQKVPNRFRTDIPLDSIHLSDPCILADKKTSTYYMTGTGGLLWKSKDLARWEGPYRVAETDPDSWMGPKPEIWAAELHEYNGKYYYFATFTNNAIKIDTVKGNVIPRRASHILVSDKPDGPYKPMKDPTYLPENMPTLDGTFWVDNDGKPYMIYCHEWLQNWNGTMEKIELKPDLSGSIGKGKILFRASDSPWSREKMGDKVLPNRVTDGPWLFRTGTGRLGMIWTSWVFQDYTQGVAYSESGTLDGPWI
;
A
#
# COMPACT_ATOMS: atom_id res chain seq x y z
N MET A 1 41.10 34.54 35.42
CA MET A 1 40.05 33.54 35.64
C MET A 1 39.24 33.38 34.35
N ARG A 2 39.54 32.39 33.53
CA ARG A 2 38.79 32.06 32.31
C ARG A 2 37.71 31.04 32.69
N LYS A 3 36.44 31.38 32.46
CA LYS A 3 35.32 30.45 32.60
C LYS A 3 35.23 29.67 31.30
N GLU A 4 35.53 28.40 31.36
CA GLU A 4 35.26 27.46 30.28
C GLU A 4 33.77 27.14 30.26
N LEU A 5 33.12 27.46 29.12
CA LEU A 5 31.72 27.12 28.86
C LEU A 5 31.67 25.76 28.21
N LEU A 6 31.34 24.73 28.98
CA LEU A 6 31.08 23.39 28.45
C LEU A 6 29.75 23.40 27.70
N VAL A 7 29.83 23.32 26.38
CA VAL A 7 28.66 23.10 25.52
C VAL A 7 28.40 21.58 25.44
N PHE A 8 27.39 21.12 26.13
CA PHE A 8 26.87 19.75 25.95
C PHE A 8 26.06 19.67 24.65
N ILE A 9 26.68 19.10 23.62
CA ILE A 9 25.95 18.72 22.40
C ILE A 9 25.20 17.43 22.69
N PHE A 10 23.90 17.52 22.98
CA PHE A 10 23.00 16.38 22.96
C PHE A 10 22.73 16.02 21.51
N THR A 11 23.44 15.03 21.00
CA THR A 11 23.10 14.36 19.75
C THR A 11 21.89 13.46 20.02
N LEU A 12 20.70 13.99 19.77
CA LEU A 12 19.48 13.22 19.80
C LEU A 12 19.43 12.39 18.50
N CYS A 13 19.97 11.17 18.55
CA CYS A 13 19.68 10.15 17.55
C CYS A 13 18.17 9.85 17.63
N SER A 14 17.39 10.47 16.76
CA SER A 14 16.03 10.04 16.47
C SER A 14 16.12 8.70 15.76
N VAL A 15 16.10 7.64 16.54
CA VAL A 15 15.82 6.28 16.06
C VAL A 15 14.39 6.32 15.55
N LEU A 16 14.23 6.43 14.24
CA LEU A 16 13.00 6.01 13.58
C LEU A 16 12.87 4.51 13.85
N VAL A 17 12.20 4.18 14.93
CA VAL A 17 11.72 2.82 15.16
C VAL A 17 10.59 2.62 14.15
N SER A 18 10.99 2.25 12.93
CA SER A 18 10.12 1.47 12.08
C SER A 18 9.77 0.25 12.92
N ALA A 19 8.55 0.21 13.44
CA ALA A 19 8.01 -0.96 14.09
C ALA A 19 7.83 -2.04 13.02
N GLN A 20 8.93 -2.61 12.54
CA GLN A 20 8.88 -3.90 11.88
C GLN A 20 8.33 -4.88 12.90
N GLN A 21 7.02 -5.08 12.84
CA GLN A 21 6.37 -6.14 13.59
C GLN A 21 7.13 -7.42 13.26
N LYS A 22 7.73 -8.04 14.28
CA LYS A 22 8.34 -9.37 14.15
C LYS A 22 7.21 -10.33 13.80
N VAL A 23 6.97 -10.54 12.50
CA VAL A 23 6.04 -11.55 12.05
C VAL A 23 6.48 -12.90 12.61
N PRO A 24 5.61 -13.67 13.27
CA PRO A 24 5.97 -14.95 13.82
C PRO A 24 6.53 -15.84 12.71
N ASN A 25 7.78 -16.22 12.80
CA ASN A 25 8.45 -17.06 11.79
C ASN A 25 7.97 -18.52 11.79
N ARG A 26 7.10 -18.89 12.73
CA ARG A 26 6.66 -20.29 12.90
C ARG A 26 5.18 -20.42 12.54
N PHE A 27 4.90 -21.30 11.60
CA PHE A 27 3.55 -21.75 11.29
C PHE A 27 2.84 -22.27 12.54
N ARG A 28 1.58 -21.86 12.71
CA ARG A 28 0.70 -22.29 13.81
C ARG A 28 -0.70 -22.51 13.27
N THR A 29 -1.42 -23.40 13.92
CA THR A 29 -2.86 -23.60 13.75
C THR A 29 -3.59 -23.06 14.98
N ASP A 30 -4.89 -22.81 14.83
CA ASP A 30 -5.74 -22.39 15.94
C ASP A 30 -5.28 -21.08 16.62
N ILE A 31 -4.88 -20.08 15.80
CA ILE A 31 -4.46 -18.76 16.29
C ILE A 31 -5.70 -17.90 16.48
N PRO A 32 -5.98 -17.39 17.69
CA PRO A 32 -7.06 -16.42 17.87
C PRO A 32 -6.72 -15.10 17.17
N LEU A 33 -7.73 -14.39 16.66
CA LEU A 33 -7.54 -13.16 15.87
C LEU A 33 -6.75 -12.09 16.64
N ASP A 34 -6.99 -11.92 17.93
CA ASP A 34 -6.31 -10.97 18.80
C ASP A 34 -4.81 -11.23 19.00
N SER A 35 -4.35 -12.42 18.59
CA SER A 35 -2.93 -12.80 18.60
C SER A 35 -2.22 -12.55 17.28
N ILE A 36 -2.92 -12.02 16.27
CA ILE A 36 -2.35 -11.64 14.98
C ILE A 36 -2.22 -10.12 14.93
N HIS A 37 -0.98 -9.65 15.02
CA HIS A 37 -0.67 -8.23 14.87
C HIS A 37 -0.25 -7.98 13.42
N LEU A 38 -1.09 -7.26 12.68
CA LEU A 38 -0.90 -7.02 11.26
C LEU A 38 -1.28 -5.58 10.93
N SER A 39 -0.38 -4.86 10.26
CA SER A 39 -0.69 -3.56 9.67
C SER A 39 -1.33 -3.77 8.30
N ASP A 40 -2.22 -2.86 7.92
CA ASP A 40 -2.88 -2.82 6.62
C ASP A 40 -3.59 -4.15 6.27
N PRO A 41 -4.43 -4.70 7.17
CA PRO A 41 -5.04 -6.00 6.94
C PRO A 41 -6.06 -5.95 5.80
N CYS A 42 -5.94 -6.89 4.85
CA CYS A 42 -6.92 -7.15 3.81
C CYS A 42 -7.43 -8.59 3.95
N ILE A 43 -8.75 -8.79 3.87
CA ILE A 43 -9.38 -10.11 3.95
C ILE A 43 -10.15 -10.38 2.66
N LEU A 44 -9.75 -11.43 1.94
CA LEU A 44 -10.52 -12.02 0.85
C LEU A 44 -11.44 -13.10 1.40
N ALA A 45 -12.75 -12.92 1.26
CA ALA A 45 -13.75 -13.96 1.54
C ALA A 45 -13.99 -14.80 0.27
N ASP A 46 -13.27 -15.91 0.12
CA ASP A 46 -13.40 -16.75 -1.06
C ASP A 46 -14.53 -17.77 -0.92
N LYS A 47 -15.57 -17.56 -1.71
CA LYS A 47 -16.77 -18.44 -1.71
C LYS A 47 -16.48 -19.84 -2.25
N LYS A 48 -15.53 -19.99 -3.20
CA LYS A 48 -15.22 -21.26 -3.84
C LYS A 48 -14.62 -22.25 -2.84
N THR A 49 -13.73 -21.76 -1.96
CA THR A 49 -13.08 -22.58 -0.92
C THR A 49 -13.78 -22.48 0.44
N SER A 50 -14.79 -21.61 0.58
CA SER A 50 -15.42 -21.28 1.86
C SER A 50 -14.37 -20.94 2.93
N THR A 51 -13.43 -20.05 2.57
CA THR A 51 -12.28 -19.69 3.41
C THR A 51 -12.02 -18.19 3.35
N TYR A 52 -11.64 -17.62 4.45
CA TYR A 52 -11.13 -16.27 4.56
C TYR A 52 -9.60 -16.30 4.47
N TYR A 53 -9.06 -15.45 3.63
CA TYR A 53 -7.61 -15.28 3.43
C TYR A 53 -7.23 -13.86 3.86
N MET A 54 -6.39 -13.74 4.87
CA MET A 54 -5.94 -12.44 5.39
C MET A 54 -4.47 -12.21 5.08
N THR A 55 -4.14 -11.05 4.55
CA THR A 55 -2.78 -10.58 4.30
C THR A 55 -2.64 -9.12 4.71
N GLY A 56 -1.45 -8.55 4.58
CA GLY A 56 -1.15 -7.15 4.89
C GLY A 56 0.34 -6.87 4.81
N THR A 57 0.81 -5.85 5.50
CA THR A 57 2.24 -5.50 5.57
C THR A 57 3.07 -6.67 6.10
N GLY A 58 4.21 -6.94 5.42
CA GLY A 58 5.04 -8.11 5.62
C GLY A 58 4.74 -9.25 4.63
N GLY A 59 3.62 -9.17 3.89
CA GLY A 59 3.31 -10.02 2.75
C GLY A 59 3.00 -11.48 3.09
N LEU A 60 2.68 -11.78 4.34
CA LEU A 60 2.31 -13.12 4.76
C LEU A 60 0.80 -13.32 4.70
N LEU A 61 0.38 -14.56 4.68
CA LEU A 61 -1.03 -14.95 4.57
C LEU A 61 -1.45 -15.81 5.77
N TRP A 62 -2.68 -15.58 6.22
CA TRP A 62 -3.38 -16.43 7.19
C TRP A 62 -4.71 -16.89 6.59
N LYS A 63 -5.17 -18.06 7.00
CA LYS A 63 -6.45 -18.65 6.58
C LYS A 63 -7.37 -18.88 7.76
N SER A 64 -8.67 -18.71 7.55
CA SER A 64 -9.70 -18.96 8.55
C SER A 64 -10.98 -19.51 7.91
N LYS A 65 -11.77 -20.26 8.68
CA LYS A 65 -13.10 -20.70 8.29
C LYS A 65 -14.23 -19.91 8.96
N ASP A 66 -13.92 -19.14 10.01
CA ASP A 66 -14.89 -18.50 10.91
C ASP A 66 -14.54 -17.06 11.31
N LEU A 67 -13.41 -16.53 10.81
CA LEU A 67 -12.81 -15.23 11.19
C LEU A 67 -12.32 -15.15 12.64
N ALA A 68 -12.56 -16.16 13.46
CA ALA A 68 -12.17 -16.19 14.86
C ALA A 68 -10.85 -16.95 15.08
N ARG A 69 -10.68 -18.05 14.35
CA ARG A 69 -9.52 -18.92 14.43
C ARG A 69 -8.79 -18.98 13.08
N TRP A 70 -7.49 -18.82 13.14
CA TRP A 70 -6.62 -18.68 11.98
C TRP A 70 -5.49 -19.69 11.99
N GLU A 71 -5.00 -20.01 10.82
CA GLU A 71 -3.77 -20.77 10.61
C GLU A 71 -2.80 -19.98 9.74
N GLY A 72 -1.50 -20.11 10.00
CA GLY A 72 -0.44 -19.39 9.30
C GLY A 72 0.75 -19.08 10.20
N PRO A 73 1.64 -18.17 9.79
CA PRO A 73 1.64 -17.48 8.50
C PRO A 73 2.18 -18.35 7.35
N TYR A 74 1.67 -18.11 6.16
CA TYR A 74 2.16 -18.71 4.91
C TYR A 74 2.92 -17.67 4.09
N ARG A 75 4.02 -18.10 3.45
CA ARG A 75 4.69 -17.31 2.42
C ARG A 75 4.05 -17.63 1.08
N VAL A 76 3.44 -16.65 0.46
CA VAL A 76 2.64 -16.86 -0.76
C VAL A 76 3.13 -16.05 -1.95
N ALA A 77 3.88 -14.97 -1.73
CA ALA A 77 4.45 -14.15 -2.79
C ALA A 77 5.83 -14.71 -3.18
N GLU A 78 6.01 -15.02 -4.45
CA GLU A 78 7.28 -15.39 -5.07
C GLU A 78 7.70 -14.25 -6.02
N THR A 79 8.89 -13.67 -5.79
CA THR A 79 9.46 -12.65 -6.66
C THR A 79 10.65 -13.23 -7.41
N ASP A 80 10.89 -12.73 -8.62
CA ASP A 80 12.10 -13.04 -9.35
C ASP A 80 13.28 -12.31 -8.69
N PRO A 81 14.31 -13.03 -8.20
CA PRO A 81 15.46 -12.42 -7.55
C PRO A 81 16.27 -11.51 -8.46
N ASP A 82 16.20 -11.72 -9.79
CA ASP A 82 16.89 -10.93 -10.79
C ASP A 82 16.07 -9.71 -11.25
N SER A 83 14.82 -9.61 -10.80
CA SER A 83 13.98 -8.43 -11.06
C SER A 83 14.38 -7.23 -10.20
N TRP A 84 13.78 -6.07 -10.50
CA TRP A 84 13.98 -4.87 -9.69
C TRP A 84 13.58 -5.03 -8.21
N MET A 85 12.67 -5.94 -7.91
CA MET A 85 12.26 -6.23 -6.52
C MET A 85 13.38 -6.88 -5.71
N GLY A 86 14.27 -7.63 -6.40
CA GLY A 86 15.34 -8.37 -5.76
C GLY A 86 14.85 -9.60 -4.99
N PRO A 87 15.77 -10.31 -4.32
CA PRO A 87 15.48 -11.60 -3.69
C PRO A 87 14.70 -11.50 -2.37
N LYS A 88 14.66 -10.32 -1.75
CA LYS A 88 14.01 -10.10 -0.46
C LYS A 88 13.45 -8.68 -0.38
N PRO A 89 12.43 -8.36 -1.17
CA PRO A 89 11.80 -7.05 -1.09
C PRO A 89 11.11 -6.85 0.25
N GLU A 90 11.05 -5.61 0.72
CA GLU A 90 10.05 -5.24 1.71
C GLU A 90 8.68 -5.24 1.02
N ILE A 91 7.69 -5.77 1.70
CA ILE A 91 6.31 -5.86 1.20
C ILE A 91 5.41 -5.09 2.17
N TRP A 92 4.70 -4.08 1.65
CA TRP A 92 3.76 -3.29 2.42
C TRP A 92 2.36 -3.37 1.83
N ALA A 93 1.34 -3.20 2.68
CA ALA A 93 -0.07 -3.08 2.33
C ALA A 93 -0.51 -4.09 1.25
N ALA A 94 -0.25 -5.38 1.51
CA ALA A 94 -0.62 -6.42 0.58
C ALA A 94 -2.13 -6.68 0.62
N GLU A 95 -2.74 -6.81 -0.55
CA GLU A 95 -4.17 -7.07 -0.74
C GLU A 95 -4.39 -8.29 -1.65
N LEU A 96 -5.51 -8.96 -1.45
CA LEU A 96 -5.95 -10.10 -2.27
C LEU A 96 -7.24 -9.75 -2.99
N HIS A 97 -7.27 -9.97 -4.29
CA HIS A 97 -8.44 -9.76 -5.13
C HIS A 97 -8.73 -10.97 -6.02
N GLU A 98 -10.00 -11.34 -6.16
CA GLU A 98 -10.44 -12.30 -7.18
C GLU A 98 -10.97 -11.52 -8.39
N TYR A 99 -10.50 -11.85 -9.58
CA TYR A 99 -10.97 -11.25 -10.82
C TYR A 99 -10.85 -12.23 -11.98
N ASN A 100 -11.93 -12.40 -12.75
CA ASN A 100 -11.98 -13.29 -13.92
C ASN A 100 -11.46 -14.71 -13.64
N GLY A 101 -11.75 -15.24 -12.46
CA GLY A 101 -11.42 -16.60 -12.07
C GLY A 101 -9.98 -16.85 -11.63
N LYS A 102 -9.17 -15.80 -11.56
CA LYS A 102 -7.82 -15.80 -11.01
C LYS A 102 -7.75 -14.96 -9.73
N TYR A 103 -6.66 -15.16 -8.99
CA TYR A 103 -6.38 -14.41 -7.76
C TYR A 103 -5.16 -13.52 -7.98
N TYR A 104 -5.26 -12.29 -7.52
CA TYR A 104 -4.23 -11.27 -7.69
C TYR A 104 -3.80 -10.74 -6.33
N TYR A 105 -2.50 -10.59 -6.19
CA TYR A 105 -1.85 -10.07 -5.01
C TYR A 105 -1.29 -8.69 -5.36
N PHE A 106 -1.96 -7.66 -4.89
CA PHE A 106 -1.51 -6.28 -5.00
C PHE A 106 -0.65 -5.96 -3.78
N ALA A 107 0.52 -5.38 -3.97
CA ALA A 107 1.35 -4.96 -2.85
C ALA A 107 2.34 -3.87 -3.27
N THR A 108 2.82 -3.15 -2.29
CA THR A 108 3.97 -2.26 -2.45
C THR A 108 5.25 -3.05 -2.20
N PHE A 109 6.13 -3.08 -3.19
CA PHE A 109 7.45 -3.68 -3.07
C PHE A 109 8.52 -2.60 -2.99
N THR A 110 9.48 -2.74 -2.07
CA THR A 110 10.61 -1.83 -1.93
C THR A 110 11.92 -2.58 -2.04
N ASN A 111 12.80 -2.08 -2.92
CA ASN A 111 14.20 -2.49 -3.00
C ASN A 111 15.10 -1.33 -2.58
N ASN A 112 15.59 -1.38 -1.34
CA ASN A 112 16.45 -0.33 -0.78
C ASN A 112 17.83 -0.22 -1.42
N ALA A 113 18.25 -1.22 -2.21
CA ALA A 113 19.52 -1.19 -2.95
C ALA A 113 19.46 -0.32 -4.21
N ILE A 114 18.26 -0.05 -4.73
CA ILE A 114 18.06 0.78 -5.92
C ILE A 114 17.61 2.17 -5.49
N LYS A 115 18.45 3.16 -5.77
CA LYS A 115 18.13 4.57 -5.57
C LYS A 115 17.52 5.13 -6.85
N ILE A 116 16.32 5.71 -6.76
CA ILE A 116 15.64 6.34 -7.90
C ILE A 116 15.74 7.86 -7.90
N ASP A 117 15.88 8.47 -6.71
CA ASP A 117 15.95 9.93 -6.58
C ASP A 117 16.67 10.35 -5.29
N THR A 118 16.96 11.65 -5.17
CA THR A 118 17.35 12.29 -3.92
C THR A 118 16.72 13.67 -3.83
N VAL A 119 15.80 13.82 -2.90
CA VAL A 119 15.07 15.06 -2.70
C VAL A 119 15.44 15.65 -1.35
N LYS A 120 16.01 16.86 -1.36
CA LYS A 120 16.50 17.59 -0.17
C LYS A 120 17.36 16.73 0.77
N GLY A 121 18.25 15.90 0.19
CA GLY A 121 19.16 15.05 0.94
C GLY A 121 18.58 13.69 1.36
N ASN A 122 17.28 13.44 1.17
CA ASN A 122 16.67 12.15 1.41
C ASN A 122 16.80 11.27 0.16
N VAL A 123 17.41 10.10 0.33
CA VAL A 123 17.51 9.10 -0.72
C VAL A 123 16.16 8.39 -0.83
N ILE A 124 15.61 8.34 -2.05
CA ILE A 124 14.37 7.65 -2.35
C ILE A 124 14.71 6.30 -2.98
N PRO A 125 14.40 5.18 -2.31
CA PRO A 125 14.60 3.86 -2.87
C PRO A 125 13.54 3.56 -3.95
N ARG A 126 13.80 2.57 -4.79
CA ARG A 126 12.79 2.05 -5.71
C ARG A 126 11.68 1.37 -4.91
N ARG A 127 10.51 1.96 -4.99
CA ARG A 127 9.26 1.48 -4.39
C ARG A 127 8.16 1.57 -5.42
N ALA A 128 7.39 0.50 -5.58
CA ALA A 128 6.25 0.53 -6.49
C ALA A 128 5.15 -0.44 -6.07
N SER A 129 3.90 -0.01 -6.26
CA SER A 129 2.77 -0.92 -6.28
C SER A 129 2.88 -1.86 -7.47
N HIS A 130 2.72 -3.15 -7.23
CA HIS A 130 2.89 -4.21 -8.23
C HIS A 130 1.88 -5.32 -8.03
N ILE A 131 1.65 -6.13 -9.07
CA ILE A 131 0.64 -7.18 -9.06
C ILE A 131 1.31 -8.53 -9.35
N LEU A 132 1.03 -9.51 -8.49
CA LEU A 132 1.36 -10.91 -8.72
C LEU A 132 0.06 -11.69 -8.96
N VAL A 133 0.14 -12.84 -9.62
CA VAL A 133 -1.02 -13.66 -10.00
C VAL A 133 -0.89 -15.10 -9.53
N SER A 134 -2.02 -15.72 -9.21
CA SER A 134 -2.16 -17.15 -8.90
C SER A 134 -3.48 -17.70 -9.41
N ASP A 135 -3.54 -19.02 -9.65
CA ASP A 135 -4.78 -19.74 -9.91
C ASP A 135 -5.50 -20.16 -8.60
N LYS A 136 -4.87 -19.92 -7.45
CA LYS A 136 -5.40 -20.29 -6.12
C LYS A 136 -5.32 -19.11 -5.14
N PRO A 137 -6.29 -18.98 -4.22
CA PRO A 137 -6.30 -17.87 -3.25
C PRO A 137 -5.15 -17.93 -2.23
N ASP A 138 -4.53 -19.09 -2.05
CA ASP A 138 -3.38 -19.29 -1.17
C ASP A 138 -2.04 -19.38 -1.92
N GLY A 139 -2.02 -18.96 -3.18
CA GLY A 139 -0.79 -18.85 -3.97
C GLY A 139 -0.27 -20.19 -4.52
N PRO A 140 1.01 -20.25 -4.92
CA PRO A 140 1.96 -19.15 -4.94
C PRO A 140 1.57 -18.05 -5.92
N TYR A 141 1.76 -16.80 -5.53
CA TYR A 141 1.58 -15.63 -6.37
C TYR A 141 2.90 -15.28 -7.04
N LYS A 142 2.89 -15.16 -8.37
CA LYS A 142 4.08 -14.96 -9.20
C LYS A 142 3.95 -13.72 -10.07
N PRO A 143 5.05 -13.04 -10.42
CA PRO A 143 5.03 -11.99 -11.41
C PRO A 143 4.48 -12.50 -12.75
N MET A 144 3.71 -11.65 -13.41
CA MET A 144 3.34 -11.90 -14.81
C MET A 144 4.50 -11.58 -15.72
N LYS A 145 4.51 -12.20 -16.89
CA LYS A 145 5.57 -11.96 -17.88
C LYS A 145 5.53 -10.50 -18.34
N ASP A 146 6.68 -9.84 -18.27
CA ASP A 146 6.92 -8.46 -18.72
C ASP A 146 5.88 -7.43 -18.20
N PRO A 147 5.57 -7.42 -16.90
CA PRO A 147 4.59 -6.50 -16.35
C PRO A 147 5.17 -5.08 -16.35
N THR A 148 4.40 -4.14 -16.87
CA THR A 148 4.70 -2.70 -16.77
C THR A 148 3.48 -2.02 -16.17
N TYR A 149 3.58 -1.54 -14.92
CA TYR A 149 2.46 -0.88 -14.23
C TYR A 149 2.70 0.62 -14.07
N LEU A 150 3.78 1.03 -13.43
CA LEU A 150 4.01 2.41 -13.02
C LEU A 150 5.43 2.86 -13.41
N PRO A 151 5.66 4.17 -13.60
CA PRO A 151 6.98 4.70 -13.95
C PRO A 151 8.05 4.32 -12.94
N GLU A 152 9.23 3.93 -13.43
CA GLU A 152 10.32 3.42 -12.59
C GLU A 152 10.93 4.47 -11.64
N ASN A 153 10.85 5.74 -12.03
CA ASN A 153 11.36 6.88 -11.26
C ASN A 153 10.32 7.52 -10.35
N MET A 154 9.17 6.88 -10.18
CA MET A 154 8.07 7.35 -9.32
C MET A 154 7.92 6.39 -8.13
N PRO A 155 8.18 6.83 -6.90
CA PRO A 155 7.89 6.03 -5.71
C PRO A 155 6.37 5.99 -5.51
N THR A 156 5.78 4.81 -5.62
CA THR A 156 4.34 4.59 -5.48
C THR A 156 4.06 3.53 -4.43
N LEU A 157 2.91 3.64 -3.77
CA LEU A 157 2.52 2.71 -2.72
C LEU A 157 1.00 2.48 -2.67
N ASP A 158 0.60 1.47 -1.93
CA ASP A 158 -0.78 1.13 -1.56
C ASP A 158 -1.72 1.00 -2.77
N GLY A 159 -1.24 0.33 -3.83
CA GLY A 159 -2.07 0.09 -5.00
C GLY A 159 -3.20 -0.88 -4.70
N THR A 160 -4.45 -0.44 -4.88
CA THR A 160 -5.66 -1.24 -4.74
C THR A 160 -6.38 -1.45 -6.08
N PHE A 161 -7.20 -2.48 -6.16
CA PHE A 161 -7.92 -2.87 -7.37
C PHE A 161 -9.34 -2.32 -7.41
N TRP A 162 -9.78 -1.85 -8.57
CA TRP A 162 -11.15 -1.42 -8.82
C TRP A 162 -11.59 -1.69 -10.25
N VAL A 163 -12.84 -2.11 -10.42
CA VAL A 163 -13.50 -2.13 -11.73
C VAL A 163 -14.54 -1.02 -11.73
N ASP A 164 -14.37 -0.04 -12.63
CA ASP A 164 -15.28 1.10 -12.69
C ASP A 164 -16.55 0.82 -13.52
N ASN A 165 -17.45 1.79 -13.61
CA ASN A 165 -18.73 1.67 -14.32
C ASN A 165 -18.59 1.39 -15.81
N ASP A 166 -17.44 1.71 -16.41
CA ASP A 166 -17.09 1.39 -17.79
C ASP A 166 -16.68 -0.08 -17.99
N GLY A 167 -16.65 -0.86 -16.91
CA GLY A 167 -16.24 -2.28 -16.91
C GLY A 167 -14.74 -2.50 -17.01
N LYS A 168 -13.94 -1.44 -16.97
CA LYS A 168 -12.49 -1.54 -17.04
C LYS A 168 -11.85 -1.70 -15.66
N PRO A 169 -10.79 -2.50 -15.58
CA PRO A 169 -10.00 -2.62 -14.36
C PRO A 169 -9.01 -1.46 -14.22
N TYR A 170 -8.85 -1.00 -12.99
CA TYR A 170 -7.91 0.06 -12.61
C TYR A 170 -7.11 -0.35 -11.39
N MET A 171 -5.90 0.17 -11.29
CA MET A 171 -5.16 0.28 -10.04
C MET A 171 -5.24 1.73 -9.55
N ILE A 172 -5.69 1.91 -8.32
CA ILE A 172 -5.65 3.18 -7.61
C ILE A 172 -4.46 3.12 -6.67
N TYR A 173 -3.61 4.13 -6.65
CA TYR A 173 -2.36 4.13 -5.91
C TYR A 173 -1.98 5.52 -5.43
N CYS A 174 -1.05 5.57 -4.50
CA CYS A 174 -0.46 6.82 -4.03
C CYS A 174 0.89 7.07 -4.71
N HIS A 175 1.10 8.28 -5.24
CA HIS A 175 2.44 8.78 -5.53
C HIS A 175 2.98 9.43 -4.26
N GLU A 176 4.07 8.90 -3.75
CA GLU A 176 4.55 9.17 -2.42
C GLU A 176 5.02 10.64 -2.26
N TRP A 177 4.60 11.26 -1.16
CA TRP A 177 4.94 12.62 -0.78
C TRP A 177 6.45 12.90 -0.71
N LEU A 178 7.28 11.89 -0.51
CA LEU A 178 8.75 12.02 -0.47
C LEU A 178 9.32 12.70 -1.71
N GLN A 179 8.69 12.55 -2.86
CA GLN A 179 9.14 13.14 -4.12
C GLN A 179 8.44 14.48 -4.41
N ASN A 180 7.15 14.59 -4.15
CA ASN A 180 6.34 15.74 -4.55
C ASN A 180 5.82 16.62 -3.40
N TRP A 181 6.11 16.26 -2.12
CA TRP A 181 5.74 16.99 -0.88
C TRP A 181 4.25 17.07 -0.58
N ASN A 182 3.41 16.77 -1.54
CA ASN A 182 1.98 16.77 -1.46
C ASN A 182 1.50 15.52 -2.18
N GLY A 183 1.37 14.43 -1.43
CA GLY A 183 0.98 13.13 -1.95
C GLY A 183 -0.22 13.22 -2.87
N THR A 184 -0.25 12.40 -3.90
CA THR A 184 -1.35 12.33 -4.85
C THR A 184 -2.00 10.96 -4.80
N MET A 185 -3.33 10.95 -4.86
CA MET A 185 -4.11 9.76 -5.18
C MET A 185 -4.26 9.70 -6.68
N GLU A 186 -3.85 8.58 -7.28
CA GLU A 186 -3.82 8.42 -8.73
C GLU A 186 -4.52 7.13 -9.17
N LYS A 187 -4.96 7.08 -10.42
CA LYS A 187 -5.44 5.86 -11.08
C LYS A 187 -4.66 5.56 -12.33
N ILE A 188 -4.55 4.28 -12.68
CA ILE A 188 -4.08 3.83 -13.98
C ILE A 188 -4.98 2.69 -14.47
N GLU A 189 -5.36 2.74 -15.75
CA GLU A 189 -6.10 1.64 -16.38
C GLU A 189 -5.20 0.42 -16.51
N LEU A 190 -5.72 -0.75 -16.19
CA LEU A 190 -5.05 -2.02 -16.34
C LEU A 190 -5.52 -2.74 -17.60
N LYS A 191 -4.69 -3.62 -18.15
CA LYS A 191 -5.14 -4.56 -19.17
C LYS A 191 -6.23 -5.48 -18.59
N PRO A 192 -7.13 -6.01 -19.41
CA PRO A 192 -8.24 -6.86 -18.93
C PRO A 192 -7.82 -8.11 -18.14
N ASP A 193 -6.60 -8.59 -18.35
CA ASP A 193 -6.00 -9.72 -17.64
C ASP A 193 -5.04 -9.28 -16.51
N LEU A 194 -5.01 -7.99 -16.21
CA LEU A 194 -4.15 -7.32 -15.23
C LEU A 194 -2.64 -7.52 -15.46
N SER A 195 -2.22 -7.95 -16.67
CA SER A 195 -0.81 -8.23 -16.99
C SER A 195 0.05 -6.97 -17.21
N GLY A 196 -0.52 -5.80 -17.07
CA GLY A 196 0.17 -4.51 -17.23
C GLY A 196 -0.81 -3.36 -17.25
N SER A 197 -0.29 -2.14 -17.31
CA SER A 197 -1.09 -0.91 -17.41
C SER A 197 -1.29 -0.45 -18.84
N ILE A 198 -2.29 0.42 -19.03
CA ILE A 198 -2.63 1.08 -20.30
C ILE A 198 -2.51 2.59 -20.11
N GLY A 199 -1.69 3.22 -20.93
CA GLY A 199 -1.52 4.67 -20.90
C GLY A 199 -0.68 5.17 -19.73
N LYS A 200 -1.05 6.35 -19.19
CA LYS A 200 -0.37 7.01 -18.08
C LYS A 200 -1.29 7.16 -16.89
N GLY A 201 -0.69 7.18 -15.71
CA GLY A 201 -1.41 7.51 -14.47
C GLY A 201 -2.10 8.88 -14.54
N LYS A 202 -3.24 9.00 -13.90
CA LYS A 202 -4.04 10.22 -13.80
C LYS A 202 -4.31 10.55 -12.35
N ILE A 203 -3.99 11.76 -11.94
CA ILE A 203 -4.26 12.26 -10.60
C ILE A 203 -5.77 12.37 -10.40
N LEU A 204 -6.27 11.80 -9.32
CA LEU A 204 -7.65 11.93 -8.86
C LEU A 204 -7.78 13.16 -7.95
N PHE A 205 -6.90 13.29 -6.97
CA PHE A 205 -6.78 14.43 -6.06
C PHE A 205 -5.41 14.45 -5.37
N ARG A 206 -5.12 15.56 -4.72
CA ARG A 206 -3.94 15.75 -3.87
C ARG A 206 -4.36 15.74 -2.41
N ALA A 207 -3.45 15.41 -1.52
CA ALA A 207 -3.71 15.50 -0.09
C ALA A 207 -4.16 16.90 0.34
N SER A 208 -3.63 17.96 -0.30
CA SER A 208 -4.00 19.35 -0.03
C SER A 208 -5.43 19.73 -0.43
N ASP A 209 -6.06 18.97 -1.32
CA ASP A 209 -7.43 19.26 -1.78
C ASP A 209 -8.45 18.89 -0.69
N SER A 210 -8.05 18.06 0.25
CA SER A 210 -8.88 17.69 1.40
C SER A 210 -8.89 18.78 2.49
N PRO A 211 -10.06 19.15 3.04
CA PRO A 211 -10.15 20.15 4.10
C PRO A 211 -9.61 19.67 5.45
N TRP A 212 -9.46 18.37 5.67
CA TRP A 212 -9.00 17.79 6.94
C TRP A 212 -7.53 17.39 6.94
N SER A 213 -6.95 17.03 5.80
CA SER A 213 -5.53 16.69 5.71
C SER A 213 -4.64 17.89 6.06
N ARG A 214 -3.64 17.65 6.89
CA ARG A 214 -2.69 18.67 7.33
C ARG A 214 -1.27 18.16 7.20
N GLU A 215 -0.32 19.09 7.28
CA GLU A 215 1.09 18.77 7.40
C GLU A 215 1.35 18.07 8.73
N LYS A 216 2.18 17.04 8.71
CA LYS A 216 2.61 16.38 9.94
C LYS A 216 3.40 17.34 10.81
N MET A 217 2.92 17.60 12.01
CA MET A 217 3.62 18.44 12.97
C MET A 217 4.80 17.70 13.59
N GLY A 218 5.91 18.41 13.80
CA GLY A 218 7.09 17.86 14.47
C GLY A 218 8.19 17.32 13.56
N ASP A 219 7.92 17.13 12.29
CA ASP A 219 8.97 16.92 11.28
C ASP A 219 9.64 18.26 10.95
N LYS A 220 10.79 18.51 11.58
CA LYS A 220 11.58 19.74 11.36
C LYS A 220 12.10 19.87 9.93
N VAL A 221 11.95 18.83 9.12
CA VAL A 221 12.62 18.76 7.83
C VAL A 221 11.68 19.10 6.68
N LEU A 222 10.38 18.81 6.76
CA LEU A 222 9.52 18.92 5.58
C LEU A 222 8.03 19.13 5.94
N PRO A 223 7.43 20.24 5.48
CA PRO A 223 5.99 20.31 5.38
C PRO A 223 5.56 19.28 4.32
N ASN A 224 4.99 18.18 4.74
CA ASN A 224 4.52 17.14 3.83
C ASN A 224 3.08 16.80 4.11
N ARG A 225 2.34 16.51 3.06
CA ARG A 225 0.99 15.97 3.12
C ARG A 225 0.97 14.61 2.48
N VAL A 226 0.43 13.66 3.19
CA VAL A 226 0.47 12.24 2.84
C VAL A 226 -0.86 11.82 2.21
N THR A 227 -0.79 10.93 1.24
CA THR A 227 -1.90 10.09 0.77
C THR A 227 -1.48 8.65 0.92
N ASP A 228 -2.23 7.87 1.70
CA ASP A 228 -1.98 6.45 1.94
C ASP A 228 -3.27 5.64 1.89
N GLY A 229 -3.16 4.35 1.63
CA GLY A 229 -4.17 3.32 1.85
C GLY A 229 -5.54 3.57 1.18
N PRO A 230 -5.61 3.81 -0.15
CA PRO A 230 -6.89 3.96 -0.82
C PRO A 230 -7.70 2.66 -0.75
N TRP A 231 -8.94 2.76 -0.33
CA TRP A 231 -9.89 1.66 -0.38
C TRP A 231 -11.23 2.12 -0.91
N LEU A 232 -11.64 1.59 -2.06
CA LEU A 232 -12.87 2.01 -2.71
C LEU A 232 -14.06 1.16 -2.28
N PHE A 233 -15.21 1.81 -2.22
CA PHE A 233 -16.47 1.15 -1.88
C PHE A 233 -17.65 1.84 -2.55
N ARG A 234 -18.77 1.12 -2.67
CA ARG A 234 -20.07 1.72 -3.01
C ARG A 234 -20.98 1.69 -1.80
N THR A 235 -21.63 2.81 -1.54
CA THR A 235 -22.70 2.89 -0.53
C THR A 235 -23.91 2.08 -0.99
N GLY A 236 -24.84 1.79 -0.09
CA GLY A 236 -26.13 1.18 -0.42
C GLY A 236 -26.98 1.98 -1.42
N THR A 237 -26.69 3.27 -1.59
CA THR A 237 -27.32 4.15 -2.60
C THR A 237 -26.53 4.22 -3.91
N GLY A 238 -25.44 3.44 -4.05
CA GLY A 238 -24.61 3.37 -5.26
C GLY A 238 -23.54 4.45 -5.38
N ARG A 239 -23.40 5.35 -4.40
CA ARG A 239 -22.38 6.40 -4.41
C ARG A 239 -20.99 5.79 -4.28
N LEU A 240 -20.05 6.19 -5.13
CA LEU A 240 -18.65 5.77 -5.03
C LEU A 240 -17.94 6.57 -3.96
N GLY A 241 -17.32 5.88 -3.01
CA GLY A 241 -16.48 6.44 -1.96
C GLY A 241 -15.09 5.82 -1.96
N MET A 242 -14.16 6.53 -1.37
CA MET A 242 -12.79 6.08 -1.12
C MET A 242 -12.41 6.43 0.32
N ILE A 243 -12.08 5.42 1.12
CA ILE A 243 -11.38 5.62 2.38
C ILE A 243 -9.91 5.81 2.03
N TRP A 244 -9.25 6.76 2.68
CA TRP A 244 -7.82 7.00 2.54
C TRP A 244 -7.26 7.63 3.80
N THR A 245 -5.95 7.62 3.97
CA THR A 245 -5.28 8.04 5.19
C THR A 245 -4.35 9.21 4.94
N SER A 246 -4.31 10.13 5.89
CA SER A 246 -3.38 11.26 5.95
C SER A 246 -3.14 11.70 7.39
N TRP A 247 -2.34 12.73 7.56
CA TRP A 247 -2.11 13.35 8.86
C TRP A 247 -3.06 14.51 9.13
N VAL A 248 -3.50 14.62 10.37
CA VAL A 248 -4.09 15.82 10.95
C VAL A 248 -3.15 16.25 12.06
N PHE A 249 -2.16 17.07 11.73
CA PHE A 249 -1.02 17.42 12.59
C PHE A 249 -0.22 16.19 13.06
N GLN A 250 -0.48 15.67 14.26
CA GLN A 250 0.23 14.49 14.82
C GLN A 250 -0.57 13.21 14.72
N ASP A 251 -1.86 13.30 14.38
CA ASP A 251 -2.77 12.17 14.32
C ASP A 251 -2.83 11.59 12.90
N TYR A 252 -2.47 10.33 12.77
CA TYR A 252 -2.63 9.58 11.53
C TYR A 252 -4.08 9.12 11.43
N THR A 253 -4.81 9.70 10.48
CA THR A 253 -6.28 9.71 10.49
C THR A 253 -6.82 9.22 9.15
N GLN A 254 -7.88 8.44 9.20
CA GLN A 254 -8.65 8.05 8.02
C GLN A 254 -9.75 9.07 7.72
N GLY A 255 -9.91 9.38 6.44
CA GLY A 255 -11.00 10.18 5.92
C GLY A 255 -11.70 9.49 4.77
N VAL A 256 -12.79 10.05 4.34
CA VAL A 256 -13.58 9.55 3.21
C VAL A 256 -13.70 10.65 2.17
N ALA A 257 -13.40 10.32 0.93
CA ALA A 257 -13.72 11.14 -0.23
C ALA A 257 -14.85 10.48 -1.02
N TYR A 258 -15.74 11.29 -1.61
CA TYR A 258 -16.82 10.79 -2.46
C TYR A 258 -16.68 11.34 -3.87
N SER A 259 -16.91 10.48 -4.86
CA SER A 259 -17.00 10.92 -6.25
C SER A 259 -18.38 11.52 -6.52
N GLU A 260 -18.41 12.73 -7.08
CA GLU A 260 -19.67 13.38 -7.50
C GLU A 260 -20.26 12.73 -8.74
N SER A 261 -19.42 12.30 -9.69
CA SER A 261 -19.89 11.61 -10.91
C SER A 261 -20.28 10.15 -10.64
N GLY A 262 -19.89 9.58 -9.50
CA GLY A 262 -20.05 8.15 -9.21
C GLY A 262 -19.06 7.24 -9.95
N THR A 263 -18.07 7.83 -10.66
CA THR A 263 -16.97 7.13 -11.34
C THR A 263 -15.63 7.56 -10.77
N LEU A 264 -14.54 6.88 -11.15
CA LEU A 264 -13.17 7.25 -10.74
C LEU A 264 -12.76 8.65 -11.19
N ASP A 265 -13.40 9.22 -12.22
CA ASP A 265 -13.04 10.55 -12.72
C ASP A 265 -13.44 11.70 -11.81
N GLY A 266 -14.24 11.44 -10.78
CA GLY A 266 -14.63 12.47 -9.80
C GLY A 266 -15.58 13.53 -10.36
N PRO A 267 -15.51 14.81 -9.95
CA PRO A 267 -14.59 15.28 -8.90
C PRO A 267 -14.78 14.58 -7.56
N TRP A 268 -13.71 14.55 -6.76
CA TRP A 268 -13.70 13.95 -5.42
C TRP A 268 -13.84 15.04 -4.36
N ILE A 269 -14.79 14.87 -3.45
CA ILE A 269 -15.13 15.80 -2.36
C ILE A 269 -15.03 15.14 -1.00
#